data_1416d436775c045fe9b70133b1d053e5
#
_entry.id   1416d436775c045fe9b70133b1d053e5
#
_cell.length_a   1.000
_cell.length_b   1.000
_cell.length_c   1.000
_cell.angle_alpha   90.00
_cell.angle_beta   90.00
_cell.angle_gamma   90.00
#
_symmetry.space_group_name_H-M   'P 1'
#
loop_
_entity.id
_entity.type
_entity.pdbx_description
1 polymer ?
#
loop_
_entity_poly.entity_id
_entity_poly.type
_entity_poly.pdbx_seq_one_letter_code
_entity_poly.pdbx_strand_id
1 'polypeptide(L)'
;MFYLKINRDHEDDSGNSLPAGSWSVSLPGTTVYAKEIDFQVFVQRYQYLHYDAEVNEMVNKSVMAKNLYPQTEIPDMLGTFRCGSVPASQRDTLSADKALQQKEIKCFRMLFGKATFIDAVDETGKKVEDAVDVPILWRARGSNFMPISVPMDALTAQKKPFIFYKLRASLDKKKNGGLVYYVGKFDNAPKLVDFTPEDQDTLAYFMDYINGENTKVIKEYDDSLRKQGRMVDQEATTVTSDDVLNDDLPESLTG
;
A
#
# COMPACT_ATOMS: atom_id res chain seq x y z
N MET A 1 1.13 12.59 -5.85
CA MET A 1 1.00 11.12 -5.86
C MET A 1 -0.46 10.77 -6.01
N PHE A 2 -0.78 9.84 -6.90
CA PHE A 2 -2.16 9.43 -7.16
C PHE A 2 -2.46 8.08 -6.52
N TYR A 3 -3.73 7.82 -6.18
CA TYR A 3 -4.14 6.55 -5.59
C TYR A 3 -4.72 5.63 -6.66
N LEU A 4 -4.08 4.46 -6.86
CA LEU A 4 -4.66 3.40 -7.67
C LEU A 4 -5.79 2.73 -6.89
N LYS A 5 -6.94 2.62 -7.51
CA LYS A 5 -8.15 2.02 -6.94
C LYS A 5 -8.69 0.92 -7.85
N ILE A 6 -9.53 0.07 -7.30
CA ILE A 6 -10.38 -0.85 -8.05
C ILE A 6 -11.78 -0.26 -8.03
N ASN A 7 -12.25 0.16 -9.20
CA ASN A 7 -13.62 0.65 -9.34
C ASN A 7 -14.61 -0.52 -9.23
N ARG A 8 -15.55 -0.41 -8.29
CA ARG A 8 -16.61 -1.40 -8.05
C ARG A 8 -17.97 -0.90 -8.53
N ASP A 9 -18.08 0.39 -8.68
CA ASP A 9 -19.33 1.08 -8.93
C ASP A 9 -19.67 1.02 -10.42
N HIS A 10 -20.94 0.80 -10.72
CA HIS A 10 -21.48 0.78 -12.09
C HIS A 10 -21.96 2.15 -12.53
N GLU A 11 -22.20 3.05 -11.59
CA GLU A 11 -22.71 4.40 -11.80
C GLU A 11 -22.00 5.36 -10.84
N ASP A 12 -21.85 6.60 -11.25
CA ASP A 12 -21.42 7.70 -10.40
C ASP A 12 -22.60 8.29 -9.59
N ASP A 13 -22.33 9.28 -8.73
CA ASP A 13 -23.35 9.97 -7.93
C ASP A 13 -24.39 10.71 -8.78
N SER A 14 -24.12 10.92 -10.07
CA SER A 14 -25.00 11.57 -11.05
C SER A 14 -25.76 10.56 -11.92
N GLY A 15 -25.54 9.26 -11.75
CA GLY A 15 -26.19 8.18 -12.50
C GLY A 15 -25.52 7.88 -13.85
N ASN A 16 -24.32 8.40 -14.11
CA ASN A 16 -23.58 8.04 -15.32
C ASN A 16 -22.93 6.66 -15.15
N SER A 17 -22.95 5.87 -16.22
CA SER A 17 -22.37 4.52 -16.22
C SER A 17 -20.86 4.57 -16.07
N LEU A 18 -20.31 3.81 -15.10
CA LEU A 18 -18.89 3.64 -14.87
C LEU A 18 -18.43 2.23 -15.22
N PRO A 19 -17.17 2.05 -15.65
CA PRO A 19 -16.62 0.74 -16.00
C PRO A 19 -16.27 -0.07 -14.74
N ALA A 20 -17.27 -0.66 -14.09
CA ALA A 20 -17.06 -1.52 -12.93
C ALA A 20 -16.10 -2.68 -13.23
N GLY A 21 -15.31 -3.06 -12.23
CA GLY A 21 -14.26 -4.07 -12.37
C GLY A 21 -13.14 -3.58 -13.28
N SER A 22 -12.73 -2.32 -13.10
CA SER A 22 -11.56 -1.72 -13.72
C SER A 22 -10.63 -1.13 -12.66
N TRP A 23 -9.36 -1.04 -12.99
CA TRP A 23 -8.40 -0.19 -12.31
C TRP A 23 -8.77 1.25 -12.57
N SER A 24 -8.63 2.12 -11.57
CA SER A 24 -8.92 3.54 -11.74
C SER A 24 -7.92 4.42 -11.01
N VAL A 25 -7.69 5.60 -11.54
CA VAL A 25 -6.88 6.66 -10.95
C VAL A 25 -7.52 8.02 -11.26
N SER A 26 -7.66 8.85 -10.23
CA SER A 26 -8.13 10.23 -10.43
C SER A 26 -6.92 11.12 -10.71
N LEU A 27 -6.84 11.66 -11.90
CA LEU A 27 -5.88 12.64 -12.37
C LEU A 27 -6.49 14.04 -12.32
N PRO A 28 -5.69 15.13 -12.44
CA PRO A 28 -6.25 16.47 -12.55
C PRO A 28 -7.23 16.58 -13.73
N GLY A 29 -8.49 16.83 -13.41
CA GLY A 29 -9.56 17.06 -14.41
C GLY A 29 -10.25 15.82 -14.97
N THR A 30 -9.80 14.58 -14.63
CA THR A 30 -10.46 13.36 -15.10
C THR A 30 -10.15 12.17 -14.23
N THR A 31 -11.03 11.17 -14.22
CA THR A 31 -10.73 9.84 -13.68
C THR A 31 -10.53 8.85 -14.82
N VAL A 32 -9.43 8.14 -14.80
CA VAL A 32 -9.03 7.18 -15.82
C VAL A 32 -9.36 5.77 -15.35
N TYR A 33 -9.90 4.96 -16.27
CA TYR A 33 -10.28 3.57 -16.04
C TYR A 33 -9.61 2.66 -17.07
N ALA A 34 -9.14 1.49 -16.65
CA ALA A 34 -8.63 0.44 -17.54
C ALA A 34 -8.93 -0.95 -17.00
N LYS A 35 -9.18 -1.92 -17.87
CA LYS A 35 -9.33 -3.34 -17.48
C LYS A 35 -8.01 -3.98 -17.11
N GLU A 36 -6.94 -3.50 -17.71
CA GLU A 36 -5.58 -3.96 -17.51
C GLU A 36 -4.63 -2.80 -17.29
N ILE A 37 -3.61 -3.04 -16.46
CA ILE A 37 -2.50 -2.11 -16.27
C ILE A 37 -1.17 -2.84 -16.34
N ASP A 38 -0.12 -2.15 -16.76
CA ASP A 38 1.26 -2.54 -16.49
C ASP A 38 1.73 -1.80 -15.25
N PHE A 39 2.08 -2.53 -14.20
CA PHE A 39 2.46 -1.97 -12.91
C PHE A 39 3.92 -2.30 -12.56
N GLN A 40 4.76 -1.28 -12.40
CA GLN A 40 6.13 -1.38 -11.92
C GLN A 40 6.18 -0.92 -10.47
N VAL A 41 6.47 -1.83 -9.55
CA VAL A 41 6.57 -1.53 -8.13
C VAL A 41 7.99 -1.05 -7.81
N PHE A 42 8.13 0.11 -7.18
CA PHE A 42 9.41 0.66 -6.72
C PHE A 42 9.66 0.35 -5.26
N VAL A 43 8.65 0.59 -4.41
CA VAL A 43 8.74 0.40 -2.96
C VAL A 43 7.51 -0.34 -2.45
N GLN A 44 7.74 -1.28 -1.55
CA GLN A 44 6.70 -1.95 -0.78
C GLN A 44 6.85 -1.63 0.69
N ARG A 45 5.74 -1.31 1.37
CA ARG A 45 5.65 -1.11 2.82
C ARG A 45 4.38 -1.75 3.35
N TYR A 46 4.31 -1.88 4.67
CA TYR A 46 3.13 -2.37 5.39
C TYR A 46 2.69 -1.32 6.40
N GLN A 47 1.42 -0.97 6.39
CA GLN A 47 0.85 -0.01 7.33
C GLN A 47 -0.40 -0.59 7.96
N TYR A 48 -0.52 -0.44 9.27
CA TYR A 48 -1.68 -0.86 10.03
C TYR A 48 -2.55 0.37 10.32
N LEU A 49 -3.82 0.25 9.97
CA LEU A 49 -4.82 1.30 10.19
C LEU A 49 -5.92 0.74 11.08
N HIS A 50 -6.25 1.47 12.13
CA HIS A 50 -7.36 1.18 13.01
C HIS A 50 -8.53 2.09 12.64
N TYR A 51 -9.63 1.48 12.23
CA TYR A 51 -10.88 2.14 11.93
C TYR A 51 -11.86 1.86 13.06
N ASP A 52 -12.39 2.93 13.63
CA ASP A 52 -13.54 2.85 14.51
C ASP A 52 -14.79 2.63 13.65
N ALA A 53 -15.48 1.52 13.91
CA ALA A 53 -16.66 1.13 13.14
C ALA A 53 -17.88 2.01 13.46
N GLU A 54 -17.94 2.63 14.65
CA GLU A 54 -19.08 3.44 15.08
C GLU A 54 -19.07 4.81 14.38
N VAL A 55 -17.89 5.43 14.29
CA VAL A 55 -17.74 6.74 13.63
C VAL A 55 -17.25 6.63 12.19
N ASN A 56 -16.91 5.43 11.73
CA ASN A 56 -16.36 5.14 10.39
C ASN A 56 -15.12 6.00 10.05
N GLU A 57 -14.29 6.26 11.04
CA GLU A 57 -13.09 7.06 10.89
C GLU A 57 -11.83 6.26 11.23
N MET A 58 -10.70 6.68 10.64
CA MET A 58 -9.39 6.17 11.01
C MET A 58 -8.93 6.87 12.29
N VAL A 59 -8.87 6.11 13.39
CA VAL A 59 -8.52 6.63 14.72
C VAL A 59 -7.04 6.41 15.07
N ASN A 60 -6.37 5.49 14.38
CA ASN A 60 -4.95 5.21 14.61
C ASN A 60 -4.29 4.66 13.36
N LYS A 61 -3.02 4.98 13.13
CA LYS A 61 -2.18 4.39 12.10
C LYS A 61 -0.76 4.17 12.60
N SER A 62 -0.11 3.12 12.10
CA SER A 62 1.30 2.86 12.34
C SER A 62 2.19 3.60 11.36
N VAL A 63 3.50 3.61 11.63
CA VAL A 63 4.52 3.85 10.61
C VAL A 63 4.37 2.85 9.46
N MET A 64 4.86 3.21 8.28
CA MET A 64 4.98 2.31 7.13
C MET A 64 6.23 1.44 7.31
N ALA A 65 6.04 0.20 7.78
CA ALA A 65 7.11 -0.75 8.05
C ALA A 65 7.57 -1.49 6.80
N LYS A 66 8.85 -1.89 6.73
CA LYS A 66 9.40 -2.73 5.66
C LYS A 66 8.83 -4.14 5.70
N ASN A 67 8.71 -4.71 6.89
CA ASN A 67 8.31 -6.09 7.11
C ASN A 67 6.85 -6.20 7.54
N LEU A 68 6.15 -7.22 7.04
CA LEU A 68 4.77 -7.53 7.45
C LEU A 68 4.66 -7.86 8.94
N TYR A 69 5.65 -8.57 9.48
CA TYR A 69 5.74 -8.93 10.89
C TYR A 69 7.07 -8.41 11.44
N PRO A 70 7.16 -7.13 11.80
CA PRO A 70 8.38 -6.59 12.37
C PRO A 70 8.68 -7.29 13.71
N GLN A 71 9.94 -7.57 13.94
CA GLN A 71 10.39 -8.23 15.20
C GLN A 71 10.28 -7.29 16.39
N THR A 72 10.38 -5.99 16.16
CA THR A 72 10.22 -4.92 17.14
C THR A 72 8.83 -4.31 17.06
N GLU A 73 8.42 -3.66 18.13
CA GLU A 73 7.22 -2.85 18.13
C GLU A 73 7.34 -1.71 17.14
N ILE A 74 6.29 -1.52 16.34
CA ILE A 74 6.23 -0.36 15.44
C ILE A 74 5.43 0.76 16.11
N PRO A 75 5.91 2.03 16.05
CA PRO A 75 5.15 3.17 16.54
C PRO A 75 3.80 3.31 15.85
N ASP A 76 2.81 3.79 16.60
CA ASP A 76 1.51 4.23 16.10
C ASP A 76 1.16 5.60 16.70
N MET A 77 0.18 6.32 16.15
CA MET A 77 -0.14 7.70 16.56
C MET A 77 -0.56 7.82 18.03
N LEU A 78 -1.20 6.79 18.59
CA LEU A 78 -1.75 6.85 19.94
C LEU A 78 -0.76 6.40 21.04
N GLY A 79 0.25 5.62 20.69
CA GLY A 79 1.22 5.09 21.66
C GLY A 79 0.60 4.16 22.71
N THR A 80 -0.65 3.76 22.55
CA THR A 80 -1.38 2.92 23.51
C THR A 80 -1.60 1.51 23.04
N PHE A 81 -1.56 1.32 21.75
CA PHE A 81 -1.87 0.07 21.11
C PHE A 81 -0.95 -0.14 19.90
N ARG A 82 -0.37 -1.30 19.84
CA ARG A 82 0.47 -1.68 18.70
C ARG A 82 -0.42 -2.02 17.53
N CYS A 83 -0.49 -1.15 16.56
CA CYS A 83 -0.97 -1.52 15.27
C CYS A 83 -0.02 -2.57 14.68
N GLY A 84 -0.33 -3.83 14.84
CA GLY A 84 0.47 -4.91 14.28
C GLY A 84 -0.39 -6.15 14.02
N SER A 85 -0.06 -6.91 12.99
CA SER A 85 -0.69 -8.21 12.81
C SER A 85 -0.09 -9.19 13.81
N VAL A 86 -0.94 -9.90 14.52
CA VAL A 86 -0.51 -10.99 15.37
C VAL A 86 -0.41 -12.25 14.51
N PRO A 87 0.72 -12.98 14.51
CA PRO A 87 0.85 -14.24 13.83
C PRO A 87 -0.28 -15.21 14.22
N ALA A 88 -0.73 -16.04 13.28
CA ALA A 88 -1.84 -16.96 13.51
C ALA A 88 -1.63 -17.85 14.75
N SER A 89 -0.38 -18.27 15.01
CA SER A 89 0.00 -19.08 16.17
C SER A 89 -0.16 -18.38 17.52
N GLN A 90 -0.30 -17.06 17.54
CA GLN A 90 -0.43 -16.25 18.76
C GLN A 90 -1.83 -15.70 18.96
N ARG A 91 -2.73 -15.85 17.99
CA ARG A 91 -4.09 -15.26 18.04
C ARG A 91 -4.93 -15.82 19.18
N ASP A 92 -4.79 -17.10 19.45
CA ASP A 92 -5.56 -17.79 20.51
C ASP A 92 -5.09 -17.42 21.93
N THR A 93 -3.94 -16.75 22.06
CA THR A 93 -3.41 -16.27 23.34
C THR A 93 -3.79 -14.82 23.65
N LEU A 94 -4.50 -14.15 22.75
CA LEU A 94 -4.92 -12.76 22.96
C LEU A 94 -6.04 -12.68 23.99
N SER A 95 -6.00 -11.64 24.85
CA SER A 95 -7.16 -11.28 25.66
C SER A 95 -8.36 -10.90 24.76
N ALA A 96 -9.58 -11.01 25.30
CA ALA A 96 -10.80 -10.69 24.54
C ALA A 96 -10.76 -9.28 23.94
N ASP A 97 -10.30 -8.29 24.70
CA ASP A 97 -10.18 -6.89 24.25
C ASP A 97 -9.17 -6.75 23.11
N LYS A 98 -8.00 -7.38 23.21
CA LYS A 98 -7.00 -7.38 22.13
C LYS A 98 -7.49 -8.11 20.90
N ALA A 99 -8.25 -9.19 21.07
CA ALA A 99 -8.85 -9.91 19.95
C ALA A 99 -9.91 -9.05 19.22
N LEU A 100 -10.69 -8.26 19.96
CA LEU A 100 -11.65 -7.32 19.40
C LEU A 100 -10.94 -6.21 18.61
N GLN A 101 -9.96 -5.54 19.21
CA GLN A 101 -9.16 -4.53 18.55
C GLN A 101 -8.49 -5.03 17.25
N GLN A 102 -7.97 -6.27 17.26
CA GLN A 102 -7.38 -6.87 16.07
C GLN A 102 -8.36 -7.01 14.89
N LYS A 103 -9.66 -7.13 15.15
CA LYS A 103 -10.69 -7.17 14.08
C LYS A 103 -10.86 -5.81 13.39
N GLU A 104 -10.66 -4.72 14.12
CA GLU A 104 -10.78 -3.34 13.62
C GLU A 104 -9.51 -2.89 12.91
N ILE A 105 -8.35 -3.45 13.29
CA ILE A 105 -7.08 -3.12 12.66
C ILE A 105 -6.96 -3.83 11.32
N LYS A 106 -6.67 -3.07 10.28
CA LYS A 106 -6.46 -3.57 8.93
C LYS A 106 -5.01 -3.34 8.51
N CYS A 107 -4.34 -4.41 8.09
CA CYS A 107 -3.05 -4.29 7.45
C CYS A 107 -3.23 -3.96 5.97
N PHE A 108 -2.53 -2.94 5.53
CA PHE A 108 -2.42 -2.54 4.14
C PHE A 108 -1.02 -2.83 3.63
N ARG A 109 -0.95 -3.45 2.45
CA ARG A 109 0.26 -3.50 1.65
C ARG A 109 0.29 -2.24 0.81
N MET A 110 1.25 -1.36 1.09
CA MET A 110 1.44 -0.08 0.44
C MET A 110 2.42 -0.29 -0.71
N LEU A 111 1.97 -0.18 -1.94
CA LEU A 111 2.76 -0.40 -3.14
C LEU A 111 2.90 0.93 -3.88
N PHE A 112 4.12 1.45 -3.88
CA PHE A 112 4.50 2.67 -4.58
C PHE A 112 5.14 2.29 -5.90
N GLY A 113 4.74 2.91 -6.98
CA GLY A 113 5.28 2.59 -8.29
C GLY A 113 4.65 3.40 -9.41
N LYS A 114 4.83 2.94 -10.65
CA LYS A 114 4.23 3.53 -11.84
C LYS A 114 3.24 2.56 -12.46
N ALA A 115 2.12 3.07 -12.95
CA ALA A 115 1.15 2.29 -13.69
C ALA A 115 0.89 2.89 -15.07
N THR A 116 0.88 2.04 -16.10
CA THR A 116 0.40 2.37 -17.44
C THR A 116 -0.96 1.71 -17.64
N PHE A 117 -1.97 2.50 -17.92
CA PHE A 117 -3.35 2.05 -18.11
C PHE A 117 -3.56 1.65 -19.57
N ILE A 118 -3.89 0.37 -19.81
CA ILE A 118 -4.03 -0.20 -21.16
C ILE A 118 -5.45 0.06 -21.66
N ASP A 119 -5.55 0.59 -22.88
CA ASP A 119 -6.83 0.97 -23.50
C ASP A 119 -7.72 1.78 -22.55
N ALA A 120 -7.08 2.77 -21.93
CA ALA A 120 -7.67 3.63 -20.92
C ALA A 120 -8.82 4.47 -21.46
N VAL A 121 -9.86 4.64 -20.64
CA VAL A 121 -10.99 5.52 -20.92
C VAL A 121 -11.25 6.44 -19.73
N ASP A 122 -11.85 7.60 -20.00
CA ASP A 122 -12.38 8.49 -18.95
C ASP A 122 -13.79 8.05 -18.49
N GLU A 123 -14.38 8.84 -17.59
CA GLU A 123 -15.74 8.64 -17.09
C GLU A 123 -16.82 8.71 -18.16
N THR A 124 -16.54 9.31 -19.33
CA THR A 124 -17.45 9.38 -20.46
C THR A 124 -17.28 8.23 -21.47
N GLY A 125 -16.27 7.36 -21.24
CA GLY A 125 -15.90 6.27 -22.14
C GLY A 125 -14.99 6.72 -23.29
N LYS A 126 -14.51 7.97 -23.28
CA LYS A 126 -13.57 8.48 -24.28
C LYS A 126 -12.17 7.97 -23.97
N LYS A 127 -11.44 7.58 -25.03
CA LYS A 127 -10.06 7.09 -24.92
C LYS A 127 -9.13 8.16 -24.33
N VAL A 128 -8.28 7.73 -23.38
CA VAL A 128 -7.24 8.54 -22.73
C VAL A 128 -5.88 7.97 -23.13
N GLU A 129 -5.02 8.77 -23.75
CA GLU A 129 -3.71 8.32 -24.24
C GLU A 129 -2.58 8.60 -23.26
N ASP A 130 -2.74 9.60 -22.39
CA ASP A 130 -1.67 10.11 -21.51
C ASP A 130 -1.55 9.38 -20.16
N ALA A 131 -2.29 8.28 -19.95
CA ALA A 131 -2.24 7.50 -18.71
C ALA A 131 -1.10 6.46 -18.71
N VAL A 132 0.12 6.93 -19.04
CA VAL A 132 1.34 6.14 -19.16
C VAL A 132 2.30 6.48 -18.01
N ASP A 133 2.84 5.46 -17.37
CA ASP A 133 3.83 5.57 -16.30
C ASP A 133 3.44 6.56 -15.18
N VAL A 134 2.14 6.57 -14.84
CA VAL A 134 1.56 7.42 -13.80
C VAL A 134 2.09 7.03 -12.43
N PRO A 135 2.71 7.94 -11.64
CA PRO A 135 3.15 7.64 -10.27
C PRO A 135 1.96 7.39 -9.35
N ILE A 136 1.88 6.19 -8.79
CA ILE A 136 0.73 5.76 -7.98
C ILE A 136 1.14 5.15 -6.64
N LEU A 137 0.19 5.19 -5.70
CA LEU A 137 0.15 4.38 -4.51
C LEU A 137 -1.07 3.45 -4.57
N TRP A 138 -0.83 2.15 -4.54
CA TRP A 138 -1.90 1.17 -4.34
C TRP A 138 -1.89 0.65 -2.91
N ARG A 139 -3.00 0.86 -2.20
CA ARG A 139 -3.22 0.33 -0.85
C ARG A 139 -3.99 -0.97 -0.91
N ALA A 140 -3.27 -2.09 -1.12
CA ALA A 140 -3.87 -3.41 -1.22
C ALA A 140 -4.23 -3.97 0.16
N ARG A 141 -5.47 -4.46 0.32
CA ARG A 141 -5.96 -5.08 1.56
C ARG A 141 -6.91 -6.25 1.29
N GLY A 142 -7.18 -7.05 2.31
CA GLY A 142 -8.13 -8.15 2.24
C GLY A 142 -7.78 -9.12 1.12
N SER A 143 -8.74 -9.42 0.25
CA SER A 143 -8.54 -10.33 -0.90
C SER A 143 -7.48 -9.85 -1.91
N ASN A 144 -7.15 -8.56 -1.90
CA ASN A 144 -6.11 -7.99 -2.77
C ASN A 144 -4.72 -7.95 -2.13
N PHE A 145 -4.57 -8.34 -0.86
CA PHE A 145 -3.30 -8.28 -0.14
C PHE A 145 -2.27 -9.30 -0.67
N MET A 146 -2.71 -10.54 -0.94
CA MET A 146 -1.82 -11.65 -1.34
C MET A 146 -1.53 -11.75 -2.84
N PRO A 147 -2.45 -11.48 -3.77
CA PRO A 147 -2.22 -11.74 -5.20
C PRO A 147 -0.95 -11.12 -5.77
N ILE A 148 -0.60 -9.88 -5.35
CA ILE A 148 0.63 -9.21 -5.81
C ILE A 148 1.90 -9.82 -5.21
N SER A 149 1.83 -10.46 -4.03
CA SER A 149 3.03 -11.05 -3.43
C SER A 149 3.56 -12.22 -4.24
N VAL A 150 2.71 -12.99 -4.88
CA VAL A 150 3.14 -14.18 -5.65
C VAL A 150 4.21 -13.84 -6.70
N PRO A 151 3.99 -12.91 -7.66
CA PRO A 151 5.02 -12.55 -8.62
C PRO A 151 6.20 -11.80 -7.98
N MET A 152 5.99 -10.98 -6.94
CA MET A 152 7.07 -10.27 -6.26
C MET A 152 7.98 -11.23 -5.48
N ASP A 153 7.40 -12.19 -4.75
CA ASP A 153 8.14 -13.20 -4.01
C ASP A 153 8.92 -14.13 -4.98
N ALA A 154 8.33 -14.45 -6.13
CA ALA A 154 9.00 -15.21 -7.19
C ALA A 154 10.23 -14.48 -7.77
N LEU A 155 10.15 -13.15 -7.96
CA LEU A 155 11.29 -12.34 -8.37
C LEU A 155 12.36 -12.30 -7.27
N THR A 156 11.96 -12.08 -6.03
CA THR A 156 12.88 -12.06 -4.87
C THR A 156 13.61 -13.38 -4.70
N ALA A 157 12.91 -14.50 -4.81
CA ALA A 157 13.51 -15.85 -4.75
C ALA A 157 14.55 -16.09 -5.86
N GLN A 158 14.40 -15.43 -7.01
CA GLN A 158 15.36 -15.46 -8.12
C GLN A 158 16.46 -14.39 -7.99
N LYS A 159 16.53 -13.65 -6.87
CA LYS A 159 17.44 -12.50 -6.68
C LYS A 159 17.27 -11.41 -7.75
N LYS A 160 16.06 -11.23 -8.23
CA LYS A 160 15.69 -10.21 -9.22
C LYS A 160 14.97 -9.07 -8.51
N PRO A 161 15.56 -7.87 -8.40
CA PRO A 161 14.88 -6.73 -7.77
C PRO A 161 13.62 -6.37 -8.57
N PHE A 162 12.47 -6.37 -7.90
CA PHE A 162 11.17 -6.16 -8.57
C PHE A 162 11.04 -4.78 -9.23
N ILE A 163 11.84 -3.80 -8.81
CA ILE A 163 11.91 -2.45 -9.38
C ILE A 163 12.24 -2.45 -10.89
N PHE A 164 12.92 -3.47 -11.39
CA PHE A 164 13.26 -3.62 -12.80
C PHE A 164 12.22 -4.39 -13.61
N TYR A 165 11.03 -4.64 -13.04
CA TYR A 165 10.02 -5.46 -13.70
C TYR A 165 8.64 -4.80 -13.70
N LYS A 166 7.99 -4.81 -14.86
CA LYS A 166 6.55 -4.49 -14.98
C LYS A 166 5.73 -5.78 -14.87
N LEU A 167 4.69 -5.73 -14.06
CA LEU A 167 3.70 -6.78 -13.87
C LEU A 167 2.42 -6.38 -14.60
N ARG A 168 1.95 -7.20 -15.54
CA ARG A 168 0.63 -7.03 -16.13
C ARG A 168 -0.41 -7.44 -15.08
N ALA A 169 -1.38 -6.58 -14.82
CA ALA A 169 -2.46 -6.81 -13.88
C ALA A 169 -3.83 -6.59 -14.51
N SER A 170 -4.73 -7.54 -14.30
CA SER A 170 -6.15 -7.48 -14.61
C SER A 170 -6.99 -7.69 -13.35
N LEU A 171 -8.30 -7.78 -13.46
CA LEU A 171 -9.20 -7.98 -12.33
C LEU A 171 -10.10 -9.19 -12.53
N ASP A 172 -10.09 -10.10 -11.56
CA ASP A 172 -11.02 -11.22 -11.47
C ASP A 172 -12.26 -10.81 -10.67
N LYS A 173 -13.44 -10.99 -11.26
CA LYS A 173 -14.72 -10.84 -10.56
C LYS A 173 -14.96 -12.05 -9.68
N LYS A 174 -15.19 -11.80 -8.39
CA LYS A 174 -15.51 -12.83 -7.39
C LYS A 174 -16.90 -12.55 -6.79
N LYS A 175 -17.54 -13.62 -6.31
CA LYS A 175 -18.83 -13.53 -5.63
C LYS A 175 -18.78 -14.35 -4.35
N ASN A 176 -19.24 -13.76 -3.25
CA ASN A 176 -19.42 -14.45 -1.98
C ASN A 176 -20.80 -14.09 -1.43
N GLY A 177 -21.72 -15.05 -1.44
CA GLY A 177 -23.14 -14.78 -1.17
C GLY A 177 -23.71 -13.77 -2.17
N GLY A 178 -24.29 -12.68 -1.65
CA GLY A 178 -24.81 -11.56 -2.47
C GLY A 178 -23.76 -10.51 -2.84
N LEU A 179 -22.56 -10.56 -2.24
CA LEU A 179 -21.52 -9.55 -2.46
C LEU A 179 -20.65 -9.87 -3.69
N VAL A 180 -20.58 -8.93 -4.62
CA VAL A 180 -19.64 -8.96 -5.75
C VAL A 180 -18.43 -8.10 -5.40
N TYR A 181 -17.21 -8.64 -5.66
CA TYR A 181 -15.97 -7.91 -5.46
C TYR A 181 -14.93 -8.30 -6.52
N TYR A 182 -13.89 -7.48 -6.64
CA TYR A 182 -12.85 -7.68 -7.65
C TYR A 182 -11.51 -7.87 -6.98
N VAL A 183 -10.73 -8.83 -7.51
CA VAL A 183 -9.40 -9.21 -7.00
C VAL A 183 -8.38 -9.04 -8.12
N GLY A 184 -7.27 -8.38 -7.81
CA GLY A 184 -6.15 -8.24 -8.73
C GLY A 184 -5.59 -9.59 -9.13
N LYS A 185 -5.41 -9.79 -10.44
CA LYS A 185 -4.76 -10.94 -11.04
C LYS A 185 -3.51 -10.46 -11.75
N PHE A 186 -2.38 -11.05 -11.42
CA PHE A 186 -1.08 -10.67 -11.95
C PHE A 186 -0.52 -11.80 -12.81
N ASP A 187 0.05 -11.45 -13.95
CA ASP A 187 0.69 -12.41 -14.83
C ASP A 187 1.97 -12.95 -14.18
N ASN A 188 2.24 -14.24 -14.43
CA ASN A 188 3.43 -14.92 -13.93
C ASN A 188 4.70 -14.62 -14.75
N ALA A 189 4.62 -13.78 -15.78
CA ALA A 189 5.71 -13.44 -16.67
C ALA A 189 6.04 -11.93 -16.57
N PRO A 190 6.75 -11.51 -15.51
CA PRO A 190 7.18 -10.13 -15.36
C PRO A 190 8.06 -9.68 -16.53
N LYS A 191 7.81 -8.51 -17.07
CA LYS A 191 8.58 -7.93 -18.17
C LYS A 191 9.73 -7.09 -17.61
N LEU A 192 10.96 -7.43 -17.99
CA LEU A 192 12.15 -6.62 -17.67
C LEU A 192 12.04 -5.24 -18.33
N VAL A 193 12.35 -4.19 -17.60
CA VAL A 193 12.36 -2.80 -18.06
C VAL A 193 13.61 -2.08 -17.57
N ASP A 194 14.01 -1.06 -18.32
CA ASP A 194 15.07 -0.17 -17.89
C ASP A 194 14.60 0.69 -16.71
N PHE A 195 15.52 1.01 -15.83
CA PHE A 195 15.30 1.94 -14.73
C PHE A 195 15.96 3.27 -15.11
N THR A 196 15.13 4.25 -15.43
CA THR A 196 15.56 5.53 -16.01
C THR A 196 15.91 6.57 -14.93
N PRO A 197 16.58 7.70 -15.29
CA PRO A 197 16.76 8.82 -14.36
C PRO A 197 15.43 9.34 -13.79
N GLU A 198 14.37 9.41 -14.59
CA GLU A 198 13.03 9.81 -14.14
C GLU A 198 12.44 8.81 -13.13
N ASP A 199 12.82 7.54 -13.23
CA ASP A 199 12.45 6.52 -12.25
C ASP A 199 13.18 6.74 -10.92
N GLN A 200 14.43 7.19 -10.95
CA GLN A 200 15.18 7.56 -9.75
C GLN A 200 14.52 8.74 -9.03
N ASP A 201 14.13 9.78 -9.76
CA ASP A 201 13.42 10.94 -9.20
C ASP A 201 12.06 10.52 -8.59
N THR A 202 11.34 9.64 -9.28
CA THR A 202 10.06 9.10 -8.80
C THR A 202 10.25 8.26 -7.54
N LEU A 203 11.30 7.43 -7.47
CA LEU A 203 11.65 6.66 -6.29
C LEU A 203 12.01 7.59 -5.12
N ALA A 204 12.84 8.61 -5.34
CA ALA A 204 13.17 9.60 -4.32
C ALA A 204 11.92 10.29 -3.77
N TYR A 205 11.01 10.71 -4.64
CA TYR A 205 9.72 11.28 -4.23
C TYR A 205 8.89 10.32 -3.34
N PHE A 206 8.85 9.02 -3.65
CA PHE A 206 8.15 8.05 -2.82
C PHE A 206 8.83 7.86 -1.46
N MET A 207 10.15 7.84 -1.43
CA MET A 207 10.91 7.73 -0.18
C MET A 207 10.69 8.95 0.71
N ASP A 208 10.71 10.15 0.15
CA ASP A 208 10.42 11.39 0.89
C ASP A 208 9.00 11.38 1.48
N TYR A 209 8.02 10.91 0.71
CA TYR A 209 6.65 10.77 1.19
C TYR A 209 6.56 9.77 2.37
N ILE A 210 7.18 8.59 2.23
CA ILE A 210 7.19 7.56 3.30
C ILE A 210 7.85 8.13 4.56
N ASN A 211 8.99 8.78 4.42
CA ASN A 211 9.73 9.38 5.52
C ASN A 211 8.93 10.48 6.21
N GLY A 212 8.32 11.37 5.44
CA GLY A 212 7.48 12.43 5.95
C GLY A 212 6.27 11.92 6.74
N GLU A 213 5.60 10.87 6.23
CA GLU A 213 4.48 10.23 6.93
C GLU A 213 4.93 9.48 8.18
N ASN A 214 6.04 8.77 8.13
CA ASN A 214 6.60 8.07 9.30
C ASN A 214 7.02 9.06 10.39
N THR A 215 7.67 10.16 10.02
CA THR A 215 8.07 11.23 10.97
C THR A 215 6.85 11.81 11.70
N LYS A 216 5.74 12.03 11.00
CA LYS A 216 4.49 12.51 11.64
C LYS A 216 3.96 11.51 12.67
N VAL A 217 3.91 10.22 12.30
CA VAL A 217 3.44 9.16 13.21
C VAL A 217 4.34 9.04 14.44
N ILE A 218 5.66 9.06 14.25
CA ILE A 218 6.63 9.00 15.36
C ILE A 218 6.45 10.18 16.31
N LYS A 219 6.29 11.40 15.77
CA LYS A 219 6.05 12.59 16.60
C LYS A 219 4.77 12.45 17.45
N GLU A 220 3.67 12.00 16.84
CA GLU A 220 2.41 11.79 17.55
C GLU A 220 2.52 10.67 18.59
N TYR A 221 3.27 9.61 18.30
CA TYR A 221 3.62 8.54 19.24
C TYR A 221 4.32 9.10 20.47
N ASP A 222 5.39 9.87 20.30
CA ASP A 222 6.16 10.47 21.39
C ASP A 222 5.29 11.43 22.23
N ASP A 223 4.48 12.27 21.57
CA ASP A 223 3.57 13.18 22.27
C ASP A 223 2.49 12.41 23.07
N SER A 224 2.00 11.30 22.55
CA SER A 224 1.03 10.43 23.23
C SER A 224 1.65 9.74 24.44
N LEU A 225 2.88 9.24 24.34
CA LEU A 225 3.60 8.63 25.47
C LEU A 225 3.87 9.65 26.59
N ARG A 226 4.26 10.88 26.24
CA ARG A 226 4.45 11.97 27.22
C ARG A 226 3.16 12.30 27.97
N LYS A 227 2.04 12.41 27.26
CA LYS A 227 0.71 12.65 27.85
C LYS A 227 0.27 11.54 28.81
N GLN A 228 0.71 10.30 28.56
CA GLN A 228 0.43 9.14 29.42
C GLN A 228 1.37 9.03 30.61
N GLY A 229 2.34 9.94 30.78
CA GLY A 229 3.37 9.86 31.83
C GLY A 229 4.36 8.70 31.61
N ARG A 230 4.38 8.11 30.45
CA ARG A 230 5.33 7.07 30.05
C ARG A 230 6.54 7.78 29.47
N MET A 231 7.51 8.13 30.32
CA MET A 231 8.81 8.60 29.83
C MET A 231 9.45 7.48 29.00
N VAL A 232 9.71 7.76 27.75
CA VAL A 232 10.61 6.95 26.93
C VAL A 232 12.01 7.34 27.39
N ASP A 233 12.75 6.42 28.00
CA ASP A 233 14.19 6.58 28.15
C ASP A 233 14.76 6.80 26.75
N GLN A 234 15.36 7.95 26.49
CA GLN A 234 15.82 8.39 25.16
C GLN A 234 16.85 7.44 24.51
N GLU A 235 17.37 6.46 25.25
CA GLU A 235 18.33 5.48 24.73
C GLU A 235 17.71 4.25 24.05
N ALA A 236 16.40 3.98 24.21
CA ALA A 236 15.78 2.76 23.70
C ALA A 236 14.94 2.95 22.42
N THR A 237 14.71 4.17 21.98
CA THR A 237 13.81 4.46 20.84
C THR A 237 14.48 5.21 19.70
N THR A 238 15.78 5.09 19.54
CA THR A 238 16.39 5.34 18.24
C THR A 238 16.10 4.13 17.35
N VAL A 239 14.84 3.97 16.94
CA VAL A 239 14.57 3.49 15.60
C VAL A 239 15.07 4.64 14.73
N THR A 240 16.37 4.65 14.48
CA THR A 240 16.98 5.62 13.60
C THR A 240 16.28 5.49 12.27
N SER A 241 15.99 6.60 11.63
CA SER A 241 15.56 6.65 10.23
C SER A 241 16.41 5.74 9.33
N ASP A 242 17.63 5.43 9.72
CA ASP A 242 18.58 4.57 9.03
C ASP A 242 18.19 3.08 9.05
N ASP A 243 17.60 2.55 10.13
CA ASP A 243 17.08 1.17 10.17
C ASP A 243 15.85 0.97 9.27
N VAL A 244 15.20 2.06 8.89
CA VAL A 244 14.03 2.05 7.99
C VAL A 244 14.44 2.30 6.53
N LEU A 245 15.63 2.84 6.25
CA LEU A 245 15.93 3.50 4.98
C LEU A 245 17.01 2.86 4.11
N ASN A 246 17.99 2.14 4.63
CA ASN A 246 19.24 1.91 3.89
C ASN A 246 19.42 0.58 3.15
N ASP A 247 18.54 -0.42 3.28
CA ASP A 247 18.79 -1.76 2.70
C ASP A 247 18.00 -2.10 1.42
N ASP A 248 17.17 -1.20 0.89
CA ASP A 248 16.29 -1.54 -0.24
C ASP A 248 16.80 -1.14 -1.63
N LEU A 249 17.87 -0.35 -1.71
CA LEU A 249 18.50 -0.04 -2.99
C LEU A 249 19.59 -1.08 -3.28
N PRO A 250 19.60 -1.71 -4.47
CA PRO A 250 20.73 -2.50 -4.88
C PRO A 250 21.99 -1.63 -4.84
N GLU A 251 23.12 -2.17 -4.34
CA GLU A 251 24.40 -1.47 -4.25
C GLU A 251 24.83 -0.79 -5.56
N SER A 252 24.30 -1.26 -6.70
CA SER A 252 24.52 -0.66 -8.02
C SER A 252 23.87 0.72 -8.24
N LEU A 253 23.00 1.19 -7.34
CA LEU A 253 22.35 2.50 -7.42
C LEU A 253 22.91 3.51 -6.41
N THR A 254 23.87 3.09 -5.57
CA THR A 254 24.51 3.94 -4.53
C THR A 254 25.90 4.44 -4.92
N GLY A 255 26.33 4.26 -6.18
CA GLY A 255 27.63 4.68 -6.73
C GLY A 255 27.57 5.97 -7.52
#